data_c31da226e62e9372e371dbced4849c30
#
_entry.id   c31da226e62e9372e371dbced4849c30
#
_cell.length_a   1.000
_cell.length_b   1.000
_cell.length_c   1.000
_cell.angle_alpha   90.00
_cell.angle_beta   90.00
_cell.angle_gamma   90.00
#
_symmetry.space_group_name_H-M   'P 1'
#
loop_
_entity.id
_entity.type
_entity.pdbx_description
1 polymer ?
#
loop_
_entity_poly.entity_id
_entity_poly.type
_entity_poly.pdbx_seq_one_letter_code
_entity_poly.pdbx_strand_id
1 'polypeptide(L)'
;MTQSFKHYLVESKKTYSYKVGLAGDLPEGAVDRLETVMQKFKVSKMSKGKKTPIQERPLDFPNLQNTRATYFDVETEYPTTPAVLEQYLQDTMGMDPYHVIVRDPNAPQEQEQAPKDNKPYEAMLNSDYEASKDQQKSAGDSRVMELLKELEKARK
;
A
#
# COMPACT_ATOMS: atom_id res chain seq x y z
N MET A 1 -20.00 31.01 -28.33
CA MET A 1 -18.83 31.47 -27.55
C MET A 1 -17.65 30.55 -27.84
N THR A 2 -16.72 31.01 -28.61
CA THR A 2 -15.51 30.27 -28.92
C THR A 2 -14.55 30.43 -27.77
N GLN A 3 -14.45 29.38 -26.93
CA GLN A 3 -13.39 29.34 -25.90
C GLN A 3 -12.04 29.37 -26.61
N SER A 4 -11.18 30.29 -26.18
CA SER A 4 -9.87 30.47 -26.77
C SER A 4 -9.03 29.21 -26.57
N PHE A 5 -8.31 28.76 -27.60
CA PHE A 5 -7.40 27.61 -27.55
C PHE A 5 -6.39 27.69 -26.38
N LYS A 6 -6.06 28.90 -25.92
CA LYS A 6 -5.27 29.14 -24.71
C LYS A 6 -5.91 28.60 -23.44
N HIS A 7 -7.24 28.58 -23.37
CA HIS A 7 -7.95 28.04 -22.20
C HIS A 7 -7.81 26.52 -22.10
N TYR A 8 -7.89 25.81 -23.24
CA TYR A 8 -7.63 24.37 -23.30
C TYR A 8 -6.20 24.00 -22.96
N LEU A 9 -5.21 24.83 -23.34
CA LEU A 9 -3.80 24.60 -23.00
C LEU A 9 -3.50 24.80 -21.50
N VAL A 10 -4.24 25.68 -20.83
CA VAL A 10 -4.09 25.90 -19.38
C VAL A 10 -4.76 24.77 -18.60
N GLU A 11 -5.89 24.26 -19.05
CA GLU A 11 -6.57 23.12 -18.40
C GLU A 11 -5.83 21.78 -18.55
N SER A 12 -4.94 21.67 -19.56
CA SER A 12 -4.19 20.44 -19.83
C SER A 12 -2.85 20.32 -19.10
N LYS A 13 -2.51 21.22 -18.20
CA LYS A 13 -1.32 21.08 -17.36
C LYS A 13 -1.49 19.88 -16.42
N LYS A 14 -0.91 18.76 -16.78
CA LYS A 14 -0.81 17.60 -15.89
C LYS A 14 0.10 17.93 -14.72
N THR A 15 -0.44 17.79 -13.53
CA THR A 15 0.34 17.77 -12.30
C THR A 15 0.45 16.34 -11.77
N TYR A 16 1.56 16.03 -11.20
CA TYR A 16 1.87 14.72 -10.62
C TYR A 16 2.00 14.88 -9.11
N SER A 17 1.22 14.14 -8.36
CA SER A 17 1.19 14.20 -6.91
C SER A 17 2.05 13.10 -6.31
N TYR A 18 2.88 13.45 -5.35
CA TYR A 18 3.73 12.52 -4.62
C TYR A 18 3.61 12.76 -3.12
N LYS A 19 3.78 11.69 -2.37
CA LYS A 19 3.92 11.74 -0.93
C LYS A 19 5.36 11.39 -0.57
N VAL A 20 6.08 12.38 -0.07
CA VAL A 20 7.47 12.26 0.37
C VAL A 20 7.49 12.07 1.88
N GLY A 21 8.04 10.96 2.35
CA GLY A 21 8.24 10.64 3.75
C GLY A 21 9.72 10.74 4.12
N LEU A 22 10.02 11.44 5.20
CA LEU A 22 11.35 11.54 5.78
C LEU A 22 11.29 11.01 7.22
N ALA A 23 12.11 10.01 7.51
CA ALA A 23 12.21 9.44 8.85
C ALA A 23 13.29 10.12 9.69
N GLY A 24 13.02 10.24 10.97
CA GLY A 24 13.94 10.83 11.94
C GLY A 24 13.65 12.28 12.27
N ASP A 25 14.51 12.83 13.11
CA ASP A 25 14.46 14.26 13.46
C ASP A 25 15.12 15.06 12.34
N LEU A 26 14.30 15.85 11.66
CA LEU A 26 14.78 16.72 10.59
C LEU A 26 15.53 17.90 11.20
N PRO A 27 16.77 18.19 10.76
CA PRO A 27 17.49 19.39 11.17
C PRO A 27 16.75 20.66 10.74
N GLU A 28 17.02 21.75 11.41
CA GLU A 28 16.51 23.06 11.00
C GLU A 28 16.95 23.35 9.55
N GLY A 29 16.02 23.81 8.74
CA GLY A 29 16.27 24.06 7.31
C GLY A 29 16.17 22.83 6.39
N ALA A 30 15.89 21.63 6.91
CA ALA A 30 15.69 20.45 6.07
C ALA A 30 14.51 20.60 5.11
N VAL A 31 13.47 21.31 5.53
CA VAL A 31 12.30 21.60 4.69
C VAL A 31 12.67 22.51 3.53
N ASP A 32 13.44 23.56 3.81
CA ASP A 32 13.91 24.52 2.78
C ASP A 32 14.87 23.84 1.79
N ARG A 33 15.71 22.93 2.29
CA ARG A 33 16.57 22.11 1.43
C ARG A 33 15.75 21.18 0.56
N LEU A 34 14.73 20.50 1.13
CA LEU A 34 13.83 19.65 0.38
C LEU A 34 13.13 20.44 -0.73
N GLU A 35 12.60 21.60 -0.41
CA GLU A 35 11.96 22.48 -1.39
C GLU A 35 12.92 22.86 -2.51
N THR A 36 14.15 23.28 -2.17
CA THR A 36 15.19 23.65 -3.12
C THR A 36 15.56 22.49 -4.06
N VAL A 37 15.72 21.29 -3.49
CA VAL A 37 16.06 20.09 -4.26
C VAL A 37 14.92 19.68 -5.18
N MET A 38 13.69 19.77 -4.69
CA MET A 38 12.49 19.43 -5.46
C MET A 38 12.18 20.44 -6.57
N GLN A 39 12.70 21.65 -6.52
CA GLN A 39 12.53 22.68 -7.57
C GLN A 39 12.97 22.20 -8.95
N LYS A 40 13.92 21.26 -9.03
CA LYS A 40 14.33 20.62 -10.29
C LYS A 40 13.15 19.97 -11.03
N PHE A 41 12.18 19.48 -10.29
CA PHE A 41 10.98 18.85 -10.85
C PHE A 41 9.80 19.83 -11.02
N LYS A 42 10.06 21.13 -10.92
CA LYS A 42 9.03 22.17 -11.01
C LYS A 42 7.88 21.93 -10.05
N VAL A 43 8.16 22.06 -8.79
CA VAL A 43 7.14 21.96 -7.73
C VAL A 43 6.13 23.09 -7.88
N SER A 44 4.88 22.74 -8.05
CA SER A 44 3.76 23.68 -8.07
C SER A 44 3.21 23.92 -6.66
N LYS A 45 3.25 22.88 -5.82
CA LYS A 45 2.75 22.96 -4.45
C LYS A 45 3.47 21.96 -3.55
N MET A 46 3.79 22.40 -2.34
CA MET A 46 4.34 21.56 -1.28
C MET A 46 3.66 21.87 0.06
N SER A 47 3.30 20.84 0.80
CA SER A 47 2.72 20.99 2.13
C SER A 47 3.80 21.29 3.18
N LYS A 48 3.41 21.88 4.30
CA LYS A 48 4.32 22.20 5.42
C LYS A 48 4.92 20.99 6.13
N GLY A 49 4.50 19.77 5.76
CA GLY A 49 4.90 18.55 6.42
C GLY A 49 4.03 18.19 7.63
N LYS A 50 3.63 16.94 7.69
CA LYS A 50 2.86 16.37 8.80
C LYS A 50 3.77 15.42 9.56
N LYS A 51 4.07 15.77 10.82
CA LYS A 51 4.87 14.91 11.70
C LYS A 51 3.99 13.83 12.32
N THR A 52 4.45 12.58 12.29
CA THR A 52 3.81 11.49 13.03
C THR A 52 4.34 11.42 14.46
N PRO A 53 3.59 10.84 15.40
CA PRO A 53 4.14 10.44 16.69
C PRO A 53 5.27 9.41 16.48
N ILE A 54 6.09 9.21 17.50
CA ILE A 54 7.10 8.17 17.50
C ILE A 54 6.38 6.81 17.45
N GLN A 55 6.72 6.01 16.47
CA GLN A 55 6.18 4.66 16.27
C GLN A 55 7.28 3.64 16.49
N GLU A 56 6.93 2.51 17.11
CA GLU A 56 7.87 1.42 17.33
C GLU A 56 8.37 0.86 15.99
N ARG A 57 7.46 0.70 15.03
CA ARG A 57 7.77 0.32 13.65
C ARG A 57 6.90 1.14 12.70
N PRO A 58 7.44 2.20 12.09
CA PRO A 58 6.68 2.94 11.08
C PRO A 58 6.47 2.07 9.84
N LEU A 59 5.25 2.05 9.31
CA LEU A 59 4.88 1.24 8.14
C LEU A 59 5.76 1.50 6.92
N ASP A 60 6.06 2.76 6.67
CA ASP A 60 6.87 3.16 5.52
C ASP A 60 8.37 2.97 5.72
N PHE A 61 8.81 2.71 6.96
CA PHE A 61 10.22 2.57 7.33
C PHE A 61 10.44 1.31 8.18
N PRO A 62 10.27 0.11 7.61
CA PRO A 62 10.31 -1.14 8.35
C PRO A 62 11.67 -1.43 8.99
N ASN A 63 12.74 -0.83 8.48
CA ASN A 63 14.10 -0.99 8.99
C ASN A 63 14.42 -0.07 10.17
N LEU A 64 13.57 0.89 10.47
CA LEU A 64 13.73 1.83 11.56
C LEU A 64 12.83 1.47 12.74
N GLN A 65 13.34 1.67 13.95
CA GLN A 65 12.61 1.45 15.19
C GLN A 65 12.53 2.73 16.01
N ASN A 66 11.42 2.91 16.72
CA ASN A 66 11.21 4.05 17.62
C ASN A 66 11.47 5.41 16.96
N THR A 67 11.00 5.55 15.73
CA THR A 67 11.28 6.72 14.91
C THR A 67 9.99 7.43 14.53
N ARG A 68 10.07 8.77 14.45
CA ARG A 68 8.99 9.58 13.88
C ARG A 68 9.25 9.78 12.39
N ALA A 69 8.20 9.98 11.64
CA ALA A 69 8.28 10.34 10.23
C ALA A 69 7.59 11.68 9.96
N THR A 70 8.07 12.39 8.98
CA THR A 70 7.44 13.63 8.50
C THR A 70 7.05 13.42 7.04
N TYR A 71 5.78 13.65 6.73
CA TYR A 71 5.24 13.47 5.39
C TYR A 71 4.93 14.81 4.74
N PHE A 72 5.33 14.94 3.49
CA PHE A 72 5.06 16.09 2.64
C PHE A 72 4.24 15.65 1.44
N ASP A 73 3.15 16.36 1.18
CA ASP A 73 2.39 16.20 -0.06
C ASP A 73 2.98 17.20 -1.07
N VAL A 74 3.47 16.70 -2.19
CA VAL A 74 4.16 17.48 -3.22
C VAL A 74 3.49 17.29 -4.57
N GLU A 75 3.23 18.38 -5.27
CA GLU A 75 2.73 18.38 -6.63
C GLU A 75 3.79 18.94 -7.56
N THR A 76 4.14 18.20 -8.61
CA THR A 76 5.13 18.59 -9.61
C THR A 76 4.51 18.72 -10.99
N GLU A 77 5.04 19.60 -11.82
CA GLU A 77 4.65 19.71 -13.23
C GLU A 77 5.47 18.76 -14.12
N TYR A 78 6.65 18.33 -13.66
CA TYR A 78 7.50 17.43 -14.41
C TYR A 78 7.15 15.95 -14.10
N PRO A 79 6.90 15.13 -15.12
CA PRO A 79 6.62 13.72 -14.93
C PRO A 79 7.87 12.98 -14.44
N THR A 80 7.74 12.31 -13.31
CA THR A 80 8.81 11.45 -12.78
C THR A 80 8.18 10.22 -12.12
N THR A 81 8.98 9.22 -11.81
CA THR A 81 8.50 8.06 -11.04
C THR A 81 8.89 8.23 -9.57
N PRO A 82 8.11 7.69 -8.63
CA PRO A 82 8.45 7.74 -7.22
C PRO A 82 9.87 7.24 -6.92
N ALA A 83 10.31 6.15 -7.56
CA ALA A 83 11.63 5.58 -7.36
C ALA A 83 12.77 6.52 -7.81
N VAL A 84 12.62 7.18 -8.95
CA VAL A 84 13.62 8.15 -9.44
C VAL A 84 13.69 9.38 -8.52
N LEU A 85 12.53 9.83 -8.04
CA LEU A 85 12.46 10.95 -7.11
C LEU A 85 13.10 10.60 -5.76
N GLU A 86 12.84 9.41 -5.25
CA GLU A 86 13.42 8.88 -4.02
C GLU A 86 14.94 8.81 -4.11
N GLN A 87 15.47 8.18 -5.14
CA GLN A 87 16.91 8.09 -5.36
C GLN A 87 17.56 9.47 -5.48
N TYR A 88 16.93 10.38 -6.21
CA TYR A 88 17.44 11.75 -6.35
C TYR A 88 17.49 12.51 -5.02
N LEU A 89 16.46 12.34 -4.17
CA LEU A 89 16.43 12.93 -2.84
C LEU A 89 17.51 12.34 -1.93
N GLN A 90 17.71 11.01 -1.96
CA GLN A 90 18.77 10.33 -1.21
C GLN A 90 20.14 10.88 -1.57
N ASP A 91 20.46 10.95 -2.86
CA ASP A 91 21.75 11.42 -3.37
C ASP A 91 21.99 12.89 -3.07
N THR A 92 20.98 13.74 -3.23
CA THR A 92 21.14 15.20 -3.10
C THR A 92 21.07 15.68 -1.67
N MET A 93 20.24 15.06 -0.85
CA MET A 93 20.14 15.41 0.59
C MET A 93 21.19 14.69 1.43
N GLY A 94 21.85 13.66 0.89
CA GLY A 94 22.82 12.84 1.61
C GLY A 94 22.20 12.06 2.77
N MET A 95 20.95 11.61 2.60
CA MET A 95 20.23 10.81 3.58
C MET A 95 20.36 9.33 3.24
N ASP A 96 20.38 8.51 4.28
CA ASP A 96 20.37 7.06 4.07
C ASP A 96 19.10 6.60 3.33
N PRO A 97 19.19 5.59 2.46
CA PRO A 97 18.06 5.05 1.73
C PRO A 97 16.87 4.65 2.61
N TYR A 98 17.14 4.24 3.83
CA TYR A 98 16.10 3.82 4.78
C TYR A 98 15.34 4.98 5.45
N HIS A 99 15.79 6.22 5.25
CA HIS A 99 15.19 7.41 5.86
C HIS A 99 14.34 8.23 4.89
N VAL A 100 14.33 7.88 3.62
CA VAL A 100 13.57 8.59 2.58
C VAL A 100 12.69 7.61 1.85
N ILE A 101 11.44 7.96 1.68
CA ILE A 101 10.48 7.22 0.86
C ILE A 101 9.65 8.17 0.01
N VAL A 102 9.41 7.80 -1.22
CA VAL A 102 8.51 8.53 -2.11
C VAL A 102 7.48 7.56 -2.67
N ARG A 103 6.22 7.93 -2.58
CA ARG A 103 5.15 7.11 -3.13
C ARG A 103 4.05 7.94 -3.76
N ASP A 104 3.23 7.29 -4.55
CA ASP A 104 1.99 7.85 -5.04
C ASP A 104 1.00 7.98 -3.86
N PRO A 105 0.35 9.14 -3.66
CA PRO A 105 -0.63 9.33 -2.59
C PRO A 105 -1.83 8.38 -2.69
N ASN A 106 -2.13 7.87 -3.88
CA ASN A 106 -3.22 6.93 -4.13
C ASN A 106 -2.79 5.46 -4.07
N ALA A 107 -1.50 5.17 -3.90
CA ALA A 107 -1.03 3.80 -3.76
C ALA A 107 -1.59 3.17 -2.48
N PRO A 108 -2.09 1.93 -2.55
CA PRO A 108 -2.54 1.22 -1.36
C PRO A 108 -1.38 1.07 -0.38
N GLN A 109 -1.62 1.41 0.88
CA GLN A 109 -0.66 1.12 1.95
C GLN A 109 -0.71 -0.37 2.24
N GLU A 110 0.44 -1.03 2.19
CA GLU A 110 0.56 -2.35 2.77
C GLU A 110 0.36 -2.20 4.28
N GLN A 111 -0.76 -2.70 4.77
CA GLN A 111 -0.96 -2.81 6.20
C GLN A 111 -0.03 -3.90 6.70
N GLU A 112 0.85 -3.55 7.62
CA GLU A 112 1.65 -4.54 8.35
C GLU A 112 0.67 -5.57 8.94
N GLN A 113 0.75 -6.80 8.48
CA GLN A 113 -0.01 -7.86 9.10
C GLN A 113 0.50 -7.94 10.54
N ALA A 114 -0.39 -7.71 11.50
CA ALA A 114 -0.06 -7.88 12.91
C ALA A 114 0.78 -9.17 13.07
N PRO A 115 1.87 -9.12 13.84
CA PRO A 115 2.73 -10.29 13.99
C PRO A 115 1.82 -11.47 14.31
N LYS A 116 1.82 -12.46 13.43
CA LYS A 116 1.04 -13.68 13.66
C LYS A 116 1.51 -14.18 15.02
N ASP A 117 0.62 -14.16 16.00
CA ASP A 117 0.89 -14.73 17.29
C ASP A 117 1.63 -16.03 17.04
N ASN A 118 2.85 -16.16 17.60
CA ASN A 118 3.67 -17.38 17.51
C ASN A 118 3.02 -18.57 18.22
N LYS A 119 1.69 -18.57 18.28
CA LYS A 119 0.92 -19.73 18.69
C LYS A 119 1.14 -20.80 17.64
N PRO A 120 1.53 -22.02 18.06
CA PRO A 120 1.63 -23.12 17.12
C PRO A 120 0.30 -23.22 16.37
N TYR A 121 0.38 -23.38 15.07
CA TYR A 121 -0.78 -23.52 14.21
C TYR A 121 -1.64 -24.66 14.72
N GLU A 122 -2.73 -24.33 15.38
CA GLU A 122 -3.79 -25.29 15.66
C GLU A 122 -4.62 -25.42 14.41
N ALA A 123 -4.50 -26.59 13.77
CA ALA A 123 -5.37 -26.90 12.64
C ALA A 123 -6.82 -26.81 13.10
N MET A 124 -7.62 -25.93 12.49
CA MET A 124 -9.07 -25.85 12.77
C MET A 124 -9.80 -27.15 12.41
N LEU A 125 -9.16 -28.03 11.67
CA LEU A 125 -9.59 -29.38 11.37
C LEU A 125 -9.01 -30.34 12.43
N ASN A 126 -9.47 -30.24 13.66
CA ASN A 126 -9.26 -31.29 14.63
C ASN A 126 -10.10 -32.52 14.24
N SER A 127 -9.51 -33.68 14.44
CA SER A 127 -10.11 -35.00 14.18
C SER A 127 -11.40 -35.29 14.95
N ASP A 128 -11.82 -34.40 15.84
CA ASP A 128 -13.05 -34.44 16.61
C ASP A 128 -14.24 -33.74 15.96
N TYR A 129 -14.18 -33.51 14.68
CA TYR A 129 -15.42 -33.38 13.96
C TYR A 129 -16.14 -34.73 14.13
N GLU A 130 -17.16 -34.75 14.95
CA GLU A 130 -18.25 -35.74 14.80
C GLU A 130 -18.86 -35.49 13.42
N ALA A 131 -17.93 -35.56 12.48
CA ALA A 131 -18.21 -35.35 11.12
C ALA A 131 -19.17 -36.42 10.73
N SER A 132 -20.29 -35.96 10.48
CA SER A 132 -20.86 -36.36 9.22
C SER A 132 -21.01 -37.88 9.02
N LYS A 133 -21.10 -38.66 10.12
CA LYS A 133 -21.62 -40.01 9.96
C LYS A 133 -23.01 -39.96 9.32
N ASP A 134 -23.80 -38.95 9.65
CA ASP A 134 -25.10 -38.72 9.01
C ASP A 134 -24.97 -38.08 7.64
N GLN A 135 -23.99 -37.20 7.41
CA GLN A 135 -23.72 -36.69 6.07
C GLN A 135 -22.96 -37.68 5.18
N GLN A 136 -22.09 -38.52 5.72
CA GLN A 136 -21.52 -39.65 4.99
C GLN A 136 -22.57 -40.69 4.60
N LYS A 137 -23.53 -40.94 5.48
CA LYS A 137 -24.67 -41.81 5.14
C LYS A 137 -25.58 -41.21 4.08
N SER A 138 -25.75 -39.88 4.08
CA SER A 138 -26.57 -39.21 3.06
C SER A 138 -25.86 -39.00 1.74
N ALA A 139 -24.52 -38.93 1.71
CA ALA A 139 -23.70 -38.77 0.51
C ALA A 139 -22.99 -40.07 0.06
N GLY A 140 -23.06 -41.15 0.87
CA GLY A 140 -22.36 -42.39 0.65
C GLY A 140 -23.19 -43.41 -0.16
N ASP A 141 -22.84 -44.66 0.03
CA ASP A 141 -23.35 -45.82 -0.76
C ASP A 141 -24.87 -45.91 -0.85
N SER A 142 -25.62 -45.44 0.18
CA SER A 142 -27.08 -45.48 0.16
C SER A 142 -27.68 -44.60 -0.93
N ARG A 143 -27.10 -43.40 -1.16
CA ARG A 143 -27.60 -42.48 -2.18
C ARG A 143 -27.22 -42.92 -3.60
N VAL A 144 -26.05 -43.53 -3.74
CA VAL A 144 -25.63 -44.12 -5.01
C VAL A 144 -26.59 -45.26 -5.39
N MET A 145 -26.98 -46.08 -4.43
CA MET A 145 -27.94 -47.17 -4.68
C MET A 145 -29.35 -46.67 -5.00
N GLU A 146 -29.78 -45.55 -4.38
CA GLU A 146 -31.06 -44.91 -4.72
C GLU A 146 -31.04 -44.33 -6.13
N LEU A 147 -29.96 -43.62 -6.50
CA LEU A 147 -29.78 -43.10 -7.85
C LEU A 147 -29.74 -44.20 -8.90
N LEU A 148 -29.09 -45.30 -8.62
CA LEU A 148 -29.08 -46.45 -9.53
C LEU A 148 -30.48 -47.03 -9.71
N LYS A 149 -31.28 -47.14 -8.65
CA LYS A 149 -32.68 -47.57 -8.73
C LYS A 149 -33.57 -46.59 -9.50
N GLU A 150 -33.34 -45.30 -9.35
CA GLU A 150 -34.06 -44.28 -10.13
C GLU A 150 -33.70 -44.35 -11.63
N LEU A 151 -32.41 -44.54 -11.94
CA LEU A 151 -31.96 -44.70 -13.31
C LEU A 151 -32.50 -45.98 -13.95
N GLU A 152 -32.59 -47.09 -13.21
CA GLU A 152 -33.22 -48.33 -13.70
C GLU A 152 -34.73 -48.14 -13.95
N LYS A 153 -35.44 -47.36 -13.11
CA LYS A 153 -36.85 -47.04 -13.34
C LYS A 153 -37.07 -46.12 -14.54
N ALA A 154 -36.16 -45.18 -14.77
CA ALA A 154 -36.24 -44.26 -15.91
C ALA A 154 -35.91 -44.93 -17.25
N ARG A 155 -35.30 -46.11 -17.22
CA ARG A 155 -34.87 -46.88 -18.40
C ARG A 155 -35.93 -47.91 -18.88
N LYS A 156 -36.98 -48.16 -18.10
CA LYS A 156 -38.17 -48.96 -18.47
C LYS A 156 -39.27 -48.06 -19.00
#